data_2abe649b54f84825309098f85cc14ad2
#
_entry.id   2abe649b54f84825309098f85cc14ad2
#
_cell.length_a   1.000
_cell.length_b   1.000
_cell.length_c   1.000
_cell.angle_alpha   90.00
_cell.angle_beta   90.00
_cell.angle_gamma   90.00
#
_symmetry.space_group_name_H-M   'P 1'
#
loop_
_entity.id
_entity.type
_entity.pdbx_description
1 polymer ?
#
loop_
_entity_poly.entity_id
_entity_poly.type
_entity_poly.pdbx_seq_one_letter_code
_entity_poly.pdbx_strand_id
1 'polypeptide(L)'
;INNFKNKVFKIDKISEFFKNIKVNSINRFFVSYFFFNNAVVCIFAFASMIASFLFGFSEKEILKLGVFINLSGIIGCLFLGKIEDRIGSEKIVIACIFFLLLITLTLYFINDKKIFWVLSLMIGFFIGPIQAASRSVVAKKLKSKNQLSAFCVYSMFGNVCSILGPFLVSLVISIGSDIRQGLLVIPLFFVISLLPLIKTNA
;
A
#
# COMPACT_ATOMS: atom_id res chain seq x y z
N ILE A 1 -31.56 11.39 22.91
CA ILE A 1 -31.15 11.89 21.55
C ILE A 1 -30.04 12.93 21.67
N ASN A 2 -29.89 13.67 22.78
CA ASN A 2 -28.85 14.73 22.94
C ASN A 2 -27.44 14.24 23.27
N ASN A 3 -27.24 12.97 23.61
CA ASN A 3 -25.90 12.43 23.95
C ASN A 3 -25.06 11.99 22.73
N PHE A 4 -25.63 11.95 21.53
CA PHE A 4 -24.90 11.59 20.32
C PHE A 4 -24.19 12.80 19.65
N LYS A 5 -24.68 14.03 19.85
CA LYS A 5 -24.12 15.25 19.25
C LYS A 5 -22.78 15.69 19.85
N ASN A 6 -22.41 15.24 21.04
CA ASN A 6 -21.13 15.63 21.69
C ASN A 6 -19.96 14.68 21.41
N LYS A 7 -20.13 13.70 20.54
CA LYS A 7 -19.03 12.88 19.98
C LYS A 7 -18.52 13.39 18.63
N VAL A 8 -18.65 14.66 18.34
CA VAL A 8 -17.98 15.28 17.23
C VAL A 8 -16.49 15.14 17.46
N PHE A 9 -15.83 14.48 16.51
CA PHE A 9 -14.41 14.22 16.42
C PHE A 9 -13.64 15.52 16.69
N LYS A 10 -13.19 15.72 17.92
CA LYS A 10 -12.31 16.86 18.22
C LYS A 10 -10.96 16.58 17.56
N ILE A 11 -10.59 17.44 16.62
CA ILE A 11 -9.24 17.48 16.01
C ILE A 11 -8.16 17.50 17.10
N ASP A 12 -8.47 18.10 18.26
CA ASP A 12 -7.66 18.06 19.47
C ASP A 12 -7.27 16.64 19.92
N LYS A 13 -8.15 15.64 19.74
CA LYS A 13 -7.83 14.25 20.07
C LYS A 13 -6.81 13.61 19.14
N ILE A 14 -6.71 14.05 17.90
CA ILE A 14 -5.72 13.57 16.94
C ILE A 14 -4.34 14.17 17.30
N SER A 15 -4.30 15.46 17.62
CA SER A 15 -3.05 16.11 18.05
C SER A 15 -2.57 15.55 19.39
N GLU A 16 -3.50 15.29 20.31
CA GLU A 16 -3.24 14.64 21.59
C GLU A 16 -2.79 13.18 21.41
N PHE A 17 -3.34 12.47 20.41
CA PHE A 17 -2.91 11.12 20.02
C PHE A 17 -1.45 11.14 19.57
N PHE A 18 -1.04 12.03 18.68
CA PHE A 18 0.36 12.14 18.25
C PHE A 18 1.29 12.58 19.39
N LYS A 19 0.83 13.44 20.31
CA LYS A 19 1.58 13.89 21.49
C LYS A 19 1.76 12.81 22.55
N ASN A 20 0.73 11.97 22.73
CA ASN A 20 0.71 10.93 23.77
C ASN A 20 1.29 9.58 23.30
N ILE A 21 1.42 9.34 21.97
CA ILE A 21 2.08 8.15 21.47
C ILE A 21 3.61 8.35 21.53
N LYS A 22 4.17 8.12 22.69
CA LYS A 22 5.63 7.93 22.91
C LYS A 22 6.15 6.60 22.33
N VAL A 23 5.32 5.83 21.62
CA VAL A 23 5.74 4.54 21.04
C VAL A 23 6.37 4.80 19.68
N ASN A 24 7.68 5.02 19.67
CA ASN A 24 8.47 5.22 18.45
C ASN A 24 8.20 4.18 17.34
N SER A 25 7.84 2.96 17.72
CA SER A 25 7.56 1.84 16.79
C SER A 25 6.29 2.05 15.96
N ILE A 26 5.20 2.59 16.52
CA ILE A 26 3.96 2.80 15.75
C ILE A 26 4.06 4.00 14.84
N ASN A 27 4.77 5.07 15.27
CA ASN A 27 4.98 6.24 14.42
C ASN A 27 5.82 5.87 13.19
N ARG A 28 6.85 5.04 13.35
CA ARG A 28 7.65 4.52 12.24
C ARG A 28 6.79 3.67 11.29
N PHE A 29 5.89 2.85 11.84
CA PHE A 29 4.96 2.08 11.02
C PHE A 29 4.03 2.99 10.21
N PHE A 30 3.46 4.06 10.78
CA PHE A 30 2.61 4.99 10.05
C PHE A 30 3.36 5.73 8.93
N VAL A 31 4.62 6.10 9.15
CA VAL A 31 5.47 6.68 8.09
C VAL A 31 5.68 5.66 6.97
N SER A 32 6.04 4.42 7.30
CA SER A 32 6.15 3.35 6.30
C SER A 32 4.84 3.09 5.57
N TYR A 33 3.72 3.02 6.32
CA TYR A 33 2.38 2.84 5.77
C TYR A 33 2.05 3.93 4.75
N PHE A 34 2.34 5.19 5.06
CA PHE A 34 2.11 6.30 4.15
C PHE A 34 2.82 6.08 2.81
N PHE A 35 4.09 5.68 2.82
CA PHE A 35 4.84 5.49 1.58
C PHE A 35 4.40 4.24 0.81
N PHE A 36 4.30 3.06 1.43
CA PHE A 36 3.88 1.89 0.67
C PHE A 36 2.43 1.96 0.21
N ASN A 37 1.55 2.63 0.96
CA ASN A 37 0.17 2.82 0.52
C ASN A 37 0.07 3.77 -0.67
N ASN A 38 0.92 4.81 -0.77
CA ASN A 38 1.06 5.62 -1.99
C ASN A 38 1.44 4.75 -3.19
N ALA A 39 2.42 3.84 -3.04
CA ALA A 39 2.80 2.90 -4.11
C ALA A 39 1.63 2.00 -4.53
N VAL A 40 0.91 1.42 -3.56
CA VAL A 40 -0.26 0.56 -3.83
C VAL A 40 -1.36 1.32 -4.57
N VAL A 41 -1.68 2.54 -4.14
CA VAL A 41 -2.67 3.39 -4.81
C VAL A 41 -2.25 3.72 -6.23
N CYS A 42 -0.96 4.04 -6.46
CA CYS A 42 -0.44 4.30 -7.80
C CYS A 42 -0.55 3.07 -8.71
N ILE A 43 -0.27 1.87 -8.19
CA ILE A 43 -0.45 0.62 -8.96
C ILE A 43 -1.90 0.50 -9.44
N PHE A 44 -2.88 0.68 -8.56
CA PHE A 44 -4.29 0.61 -8.96
C PHE A 44 -4.72 1.73 -9.91
N ALA A 45 -4.26 2.96 -9.68
CA ALA A 45 -4.64 4.12 -10.49
C ALA A 45 -4.10 4.02 -11.92
N PHE A 46 -2.89 3.50 -12.11
CA PHE A 46 -2.24 3.47 -13.41
C PHE A 46 -2.18 2.09 -14.07
N ALA A 47 -2.64 1.03 -13.42
CA ALA A 47 -2.58 -0.34 -13.94
C ALA A 47 -3.19 -0.50 -15.34
N SER A 48 -4.40 0.04 -15.56
CA SER A 48 -5.08 -0.03 -16.85
C SER A 48 -4.38 0.78 -17.94
N MET A 49 -3.91 1.99 -17.59
CA MET A 49 -3.17 2.86 -18.49
C MET A 49 -1.85 2.19 -18.93
N ILE A 50 -1.09 1.65 -17.99
CA ILE A 50 0.15 0.93 -18.26
C ILE A 50 -0.11 -0.30 -19.15
N ALA A 51 -1.12 -1.10 -18.82
CA ALA A 51 -1.48 -2.28 -19.60
C ALA A 51 -1.85 -1.92 -21.04
N SER A 52 -2.65 -0.87 -21.25
CA SER A 52 -3.08 -0.42 -22.56
C SER A 52 -1.93 0.18 -23.37
N PHE A 53 -1.26 1.21 -22.84
CA PHE A 53 -0.28 2.00 -23.60
C PHE A 53 1.07 1.31 -23.79
N LEU A 54 1.57 0.59 -22.78
CA LEU A 54 2.90 -0.05 -22.88
C LEU A 54 2.83 -1.49 -23.41
N PHE A 55 1.74 -2.22 -23.14
CA PHE A 55 1.65 -3.63 -23.48
C PHE A 55 0.54 -3.97 -24.48
N GLY A 56 -0.21 -2.98 -24.98
CA GLY A 56 -1.21 -3.15 -26.03
C GLY A 56 -2.40 -4.05 -25.60
N PHE A 57 -2.82 -3.97 -24.33
CA PHE A 57 -3.99 -4.71 -23.88
C PHE A 57 -5.29 -4.06 -24.37
N SER A 58 -6.21 -4.89 -24.86
CA SER A 58 -7.58 -4.47 -25.13
C SER A 58 -8.37 -4.29 -23.83
N GLU A 59 -9.45 -3.51 -23.88
CA GLU A 59 -10.33 -3.30 -22.73
C GLU A 59 -10.83 -4.61 -22.10
N LYS A 60 -11.20 -5.58 -22.95
CA LYS A 60 -11.62 -6.91 -22.50
C LYS A 60 -10.53 -7.67 -21.74
N GLU A 61 -9.28 -7.54 -22.18
CA GLU A 61 -8.14 -8.17 -21.51
C GLU A 61 -7.85 -7.49 -20.17
N ILE A 62 -7.96 -6.15 -20.09
CA ILE A 62 -7.79 -5.38 -18.86
C ILE A 62 -8.85 -5.77 -17.82
N LEU A 63 -10.11 -5.90 -18.23
CA LEU A 63 -11.18 -6.37 -17.33
C LEU A 63 -10.91 -7.80 -16.81
N LYS A 64 -10.49 -8.72 -17.69
CA LYS A 64 -10.10 -10.08 -17.28
C LYS A 64 -8.92 -10.03 -16.29
N LEU A 65 -7.89 -9.25 -16.60
CA LEU A 65 -6.71 -9.09 -15.74
C LEU A 65 -7.12 -8.58 -14.35
N GLY A 66 -8.02 -7.59 -14.27
CA GLY A 66 -8.53 -7.07 -13.00
C GLY A 66 -9.22 -8.14 -12.15
N VAL A 67 -10.04 -9.01 -12.76
CA VAL A 67 -10.68 -10.14 -12.06
C VAL A 67 -9.62 -11.10 -11.51
N PHE A 68 -8.65 -11.49 -12.35
CA PHE A 68 -7.61 -12.43 -11.94
C PHE A 68 -6.68 -11.88 -10.88
N ILE A 69 -6.34 -10.58 -10.91
CA ILE A 69 -5.56 -9.90 -9.87
C ILE A 69 -6.29 -9.98 -8.52
N ASN A 70 -7.61 -9.72 -8.50
CA ASN A 70 -8.40 -9.80 -7.27
C ASN A 70 -8.47 -11.24 -6.74
N LEU A 71 -8.67 -12.25 -7.61
CA LEU A 71 -8.65 -13.66 -7.21
C LEU A 71 -7.28 -14.05 -6.64
N SER A 72 -6.19 -13.63 -7.28
CA SER A 72 -4.84 -13.84 -6.78
C SER A 72 -4.64 -13.21 -5.40
N GLY A 73 -5.19 -12.01 -5.16
CA GLY A 73 -5.17 -11.35 -3.85
C GLY A 73 -5.88 -12.15 -2.76
N ILE A 74 -7.02 -12.78 -3.07
CA ILE A 74 -7.72 -13.67 -2.13
C ILE A 74 -6.83 -14.86 -1.75
N ILE A 75 -6.22 -15.52 -2.75
CA ILE A 75 -5.31 -16.64 -2.53
C ILE A 75 -4.11 -16.19 -1.68
N GLY A 76 -3.53 -15.02 -1.99
CA GLY A 76 -2.46 -14.42 -1.22
C GLY A 76 -2.83 -14.19 0.25
N CYS A 77 -4.02 -13.64 0.51
CA CYS A 77 -4.52 -13.42 1.88
C CYS A 77 -4.68 -14.74 2.66
N LEU A 78 -5.20 -15.78 2.03
CA LEU A 78 -5.37 -17.08 2.67
C LEU A 78 -4.03 -17.75 3.00
N PHE A 79 -3.06 -17.64 2.08
CA PHE A 79 -1.75 -18.25 2.23
C PHE A 79 -0.88 -17.48 3.22
N LEU A 80 -0.69 -16.18 2.99
CA LEU A 80 0.15 -15.34 3.83
C LEU A 80 -0.50 -15.02 5.18
N GLY A 81 -1.83 -15.06 5.30
CA GLY A 81 -2.52 -14.94 6.58
C GLY A 81 -2.16 -16.07 7.55
N LYS A 82 -2.09 -17.31 7.07
CA LYS A 82 -1.63 -18.44 7.91
C LYS A 82 -0.17 -18.29 8.34
N ILE A 83 0.65 -17.68 7.51
CA ILE A 83 2.05 -17.40 7.83
C ILE A 83 2.15 -16.24 8.82
N GLU A 84 1.29 -15.21 8.66
CA GLU A 84 1.17 -14.06 9.57
C GLU A 84 0.94 -14.49 11.02
N ASP A 85 0.09 -15.49 11.23
CA ASP A 85 -0.22 -16.01 12.57
C ASP A 85 1.01 -16.60 13.26
N ARG A 86 1.99 -17.11 12.47
CA ARG A 86 3.21 -17.73 12.99
C ARG A 86 4.36 -16.75 13.17
N ILE A 87 4.59 -15.87 12.19
CA ILE A 87 5.78 -15.02 12.16
C ILE A 87 5.52 -13.56 12.55
N GLY A 88 4.23 -13.17 12.61
CA GLY A 88 3.79 -11.83 12.99
C GLY A 88 3.53 -10.89 11.82
N SER A 89 2.61 -9.96 12.04
CA SER A 89 2.08 -9.05 11.00
C SER A 89 3.15 -8.11 10.41
N GLU A 90 4.09 -7.62 11.23
CA GLU A 90 5.13 -6.70 10.75
C GLU A 90 6.08 -7.34 9.75
N LYS A 91 6.47 -8.59 10.01
CA LYS A 91 7.36 -9.34 9.11
C LYS A 91 6.68 -9.61 7.77
N ILE A 92 5.37 -9.90 7.78
CA ILE A 92 4.59 -10.07 6.54
C ILE A 92 4.55 -8.76 5.75
N VAL A 93 4.31 -7.62 6.41
CA VAL A 93 4.32 -6.31 5.73
C VAL A 93 5.69 -6.07 5.06
N ILE A 94 6.80 -6.30 5.78
CA ILE A 94 8.15 -6.12 5.23
C ILE A 94 8.39 -7.05 4.04
N ALA A 95 8.02 -8.33 4.16
CA ALA A 95 8.17 -9.29 3.08
C ALA A 95 7.35 -8.88 1.84
N CYS A 96 6.09 -8.47 2.02
CA CYS A 96 5.25 -8.01 0.92
C CYS A 96 5.82 -6.76 0.24
N ILE A 97 6.32 -5.78 1.00
CA ILE A 97 6.95 -4.58 0.44
C ILE A 97 8.17 -4.98 -0.40
N PHE A 98 9.01 -5.89 0.10
CA PHE A 98 10.20 -6.35 -0.60
C PHE A 98 9.85 -7.04 -1.92
N PHE A 99 8.88 -7.96 -1.93
CA PHE A 99 8.45 -8.62 -3.16
C PHE A 99 7.78 -7.65 -4.13
N LEU A 100 6.92 -6.74 -3.66
CA LEU A 100 6.31 -5.72 -4.51
C LEU A 100 7.34 -4.76 -5.12
N LEU A 101 8.39 -4.41 -4.37
CA LEU A 101 9.51 -3.63 -4.89
C LEU A 101 10.21 -4.36 -6.04
N LEU A 102 10.56 -5.65 -5.86
CA LEU A 102 11.20 -6.44 -6.91
C LEU A 102 10.33 -6.55 -8.16
N ILE A 103 9.03 -6.84 -7.98
CA ILE A 103 8.09 -6.99 -9.10
C ILE A 103 7.94 -5.67 -9.86
N THR A 104 7.77 -4.54 -9.15
CA THR A 104 7.61 -3.23 -9.80
C THR A 104 8.88 -2.76 -10.49
N LEU A 105 10.06 -3.07 -9.96
CA LEU A 105 11.33 -2.85 -10.67
C LEU A 105 11.44 -3.71 -11.93
N THR A 106 11.07 -4.97 -11.85
CA THR A 106 11.09 -5.88 -13.00
C THR A 106 10.15 -5.40 -14.11
N LEU A 107 8.96 -4.89 -13.75
CA LEU A 107 8.01 -4.33 -14.71
C LEU A 107 8.59 -3.18 -15.56
N TYR A 108 9.51 -2.42 -15.01
CA TYR A 108 10.15 -1.32 -15.75
C TYR A 108 10.98 -1.82 -16.96
N PHE A 109 11.63 -2.98 -16.83
CA PHE A 109 12.52 -3.53 -17.86
C PHE A 109 11.81 -4.42 -18.87
N ILE A 110 10.57 -4.81 -18.65
CA ILE A 110 9.86 -5.78 -19.49
C ILE A 110 9.03 -5.09 -20.57
N ASN A 111 9.00 -5.75 -21.75
CA ASN A 111 8.16 -5.37 -22.89
C ASN A 111 7.18 -6.48 -23.30
N ASP A 112 7.28 -7.67 -22.72
CA ASP A 112 6.46 -8.83 -23.08
C ASP A 112 5.14 -8.81 -22.34
N LYS A 113 4.04 -8.89 -23.11
CA LYS A 113 2.66 -8.95 -22.64
C LYS A 113 2.39 -10.15 -21.72
N LYS A 114 2.99 -11.31 -22.00
CA LYS A 114 2.78 -12.52 -21.19
C LYS A 114 3.45 -12.40 -19.82
N ILE A 115 4.65 -11.84 -19.79
CA ILE A 115 5.38 -11.61 -18.53
C ILE A 115 4.65 -10.57 -17.69
N PHE A 116 4.11 -9.51 -18.31
CA PHE A 116 3.26 -8.53 -17.62
C PHE A 116 2.05 -9.18 -16.95
N TRP A 117 1.39 -10.15 -17.61
CA TRP A 117 0.29 -10.92 -17.02
C TRP A 117 0.71 -11.61 -15.72
N VAL A 118 1.81 -12.36 -15.75
CA VAL A 118 2.32 -13.09 -14.58
C VAL A 118 2.68 -12.14 -13.44
N LEU A 119 3.40 -11.05 -13.75
CA LEU A 119 3.81 -10.07 -12.74
C LEU A 119 2.61 -9.35 -12.12
N SER A 120 1.58 -9.03 -12.92
CA SER A 120 0.34 -8.44 -12.41
C SER A 120 -0.40 -9.35 -11.44
N LEU A 121 -0.43 -10.66 -11.70
CA LEU A 121 -0.98 -11.64 -10.77
C LEU A 121 -0.16 -11.71 -9.47
N MET A 122 1.16 -11.67 -9.57
CA MET A 122 2.04 -11.62 -8.39
C MET A 122 1.82 -10.33 -7.58
N ILE A 123 1.62 -9.19 -8.23
CA ILE A 123 1.25 -7.94 -7.55
C ILE A 123 -0.05 -8.14 -6.77
N GLY A 124 -1.09 -8.69 -7.39
CA GLY A 124 -2.35 -9.01 -6.71
C GLY A 124 -2.14 -9.88 -5.48
N PHE A 125 -1.35 -10.95 -5.64
CA PHE A 125 -1.05 -11.90 -4.56
C PHE A 125 -0.44 -11.24 -3.31
N PHE A 126 0.40 -10.21 -3.46
CA PHE A 126 1.04 -9.52 -2.33
C PHE A 126 0.26 -8.29 -1.84
N ILE A 127 -0.53 -7.62 -2.69
CA ILE A 127 -1.31 -6.43 -2.30
C ILE A 127 -2.41 -6.77 -1.29
N GLY A 128 -3.12 -7.88 -1.47
CA GLY A 128 -4.15 -8.31 -0.52
C GLY A 128 -3.60 -8.46 0.91
N PRO A 129 -2.59 -9.31 1.10
CA PRO A 129 -1.98 -9.54 2.42
C PRO A 129 -1.33 -8.31 3.05
N ILE A 130 -0.67 -7.45 2.28
CA ILE A 130 -0.05 -6.24 2.85
C ILE A 130 -1.09 -5.31 3.47
N GLN A 131 -2.27 -5.16 2.83
CA GLN A 131 -3.36 -4.36 3.37
C GLN A 131 -3.99 -5.00 4.61
N ALA A 132 -4.19 -6.32 4.62
CA ALA A 132 -4.71 -7.05 5.77
C ALA A 132 -3.73 -6.99 6.95
N ALA A 133 -2.46 -7.35 6.74
CA ALA A 133 -1.42 -7.34 7.76
C ALA A 133 -1.16 -5.93 8.32
N SER A 134 -1.24 -4.87 7.50
CA SER A 134 -1.08 -3.50 7.99
C SER A 134 -2.16 -3.10 9.00
N ARG A 135 -3.40 -3.52 8.80
CA ARG A 135 -4.49 -3.32 9.77
C ARG A 135 -4.26 -4.13 11.05
N SER A 136 -3.78 -5.37 10.91
CA SER A 136 -3.40 -6.22 12.04
C SER A 136 -2.30 -5.60 12.89
N VAL A 137 -1.28 -4.98 12.28
CA VAL A 137 -0.20 -4.26 13.00
C VAL A 137 -0.79 -3.14 13.85
N VAL A 138 -1.66 -2.30 13.28
CA VAL A 138 -2.29 -1.19 14.01
C VAL A 138 -3.14 -1.73 15.17
N ALA A 139 -3.92 -2.80 14.95
CA ALA A 139 -4.75 -3.40 15.98
C ALA A 139 -3.93 -4.01 17.12
N LYS A 140 -2.83 -4.71 16.82
CA LYS A 140 -2.00 -5.41 17.80
C LYS A 140 -1.10 -4.47 18.61
N LYS A 141 -0.59 -3.38 18.01
CA LYS A 141 0.33 -2.45 18.69
C LYS A 141 -0.33 -1.51 19.69
N LEU A 142 -1.63 -1.30 19.61
CA LEU A 142 -2.33 -0.33 20.44
C LEU A 142 -3.33 -0.99 21.39
N LYS A 143 -3.30 -0.53 22.64
CA LYS A 143 -4.31 -0.92 23.63
C LYS A 143 -5.69 -0.38 23.22
N SER A 144 -6.76 -1.07 23.62
CA SER A 144 -8.17 -0.80 23.28
C SER A 144 -8.57 0.69 23.34
N LYS A 145 -8.05 1.45 24.31
CA LYS A 145 -8.41 2.86 24.50
C LYS A 145 -8.01 3.78 23.34
N ASN A 146 -6.93 3.44 22.60
CA ASN A 146 -6.36 4.26 21.52
C ASN A 146 -6.58 3.69 20.12
N GLN A 147 -7.17 2.49 20.00
CA GLN A 147 -7.36 1.82 18.71
C GLN A 147 -8.22 2.63 17.74
N LEU A 148 -9.34 3.21 18.23
CA LEU A 148 -10.24 4.01 17.40
C LEU A 148 -9.49 5.21 16.77
N SER A 149 -8.73 5.94 17.56
CA SER A 149 -7.94 7.09 17.09
C SER A 149 -6.87 6.67 16.08
N ALA A 150 -6.25 5.51 16.29
CA ALA A 150 -5.26 4.97 15.37
C ALA A 150 -5.85 4.57 14.03
N PHE A 151 -7.01 3.92 14.01
CA PHE A 151 -7.70 3.60 12.76
C PHE A 151 -8.20 4.83 12.03
N CYS A 152 -8.57 5.90 12.74
CA CYS A 152 -8.87 7.19 12.11
C CYS A 152 -7.64 7.79 11.43
N VAL A 153 -6.47 7.79 12.09
CA VAL A 153 -5.21 8.25 11.50
C VAL A 153 -4.81 7.37 10.31
N TYR A 154 -4.95 6.04 10.44
CA TYR A 154 -4.71 5.10 9.34
C TYR A 154 -5.57 5.44 8.12
N SER A 155 -6.87 5.67 8.30
CA SER A 155 -7.78 6.05 7.22
C SER A 155 -7.48 7.42 6.63
N MET A 156 -7.09 8.39 7.46
CA MET A 156 -6.67 9.72 6.98
C MET A 156 -5.44 9.61 6.07
N PHE A 157 -4.43 8.85 6.47
CA PHE A 157 -3.26 8.61 5.60
C PHE A 157 -3.66 7.91 4.31
N GLY A 158 -4.56 6.92 4.36
CA GLY A 158 -5.09 6.27 3.16
C GLY A 158 -5.73 7.27 2.18
N ASN A 159 -6.56 8.20 2.68
CA ASN A 159 -7.20 9.23 1.86
C ASN A 159 -6.18 10.23 1.28
N VAL A 160 -5.18 10.64 2.06
CA VAL A 160 -4.11 11.53 1.56
C VAL A 160 -3.30 10.84 0.46
N CYS A 161 -2.97 9.56 0.63
CA CYS A 161 -2.27 8.77 -0.39
C CYS A 161 -3.06 8.66 -1.69
N SER A 162 -4.40 8.62 -1.65
CA SER A 162 -5.21 8.54 -2.88
C SER A 162 -5.09 9.76 -3.79
N ILE A 163 -4.60 10.87 -3.27
CA ILE A 163 -4.36 12.11 -4.02
C ILE A 163 -2.88 12.28 -4.34
N LEU A 164 -2.01 12.15 -3.32
CA LEU A 164 -0.59 12.47 -3.47
C LEU A 164 0.15 11.49 -4.38
N GLY A 165 -0.12 10.19 -4.27
CA GLY A 165 0.54 9.18 -5.08
C GLY A 165 0.31 9.41 -6.58
N PRO A 166 -0.95 9.37 -7.06
CA PRO A 166 -1.25 9.62 -8.46
C PRO A 166 -0.79 10.99 -8.95
N PHE A 167 -0.87 12.03 -8.12
CA PHE A 167 -0.38 13.37 -8.47
C PHE A 167 1.12 13.36 -8.78
N LEU A 168 1.95 12.75 -7.92
CA LEU A 168 3.39 12.69 -8.13
C LEU A 168 3.76 11.86 -9.37
N VAL A 169 3.10 10.73 -9.61
CA VAL A 169 3.30 9.92 -10.82
C VAL A 169 2.94 10.72 -12.08
N SER A 170 1.77 11.40 -12.07
CA SER A 170 1.33 12.23 -13.20
C SER A 170 2.30 13.38 -13.48
N LEU A 171 2.85 14.00 -12.42
CA LEU A 171 3.81 15.08 -12.54
C LEU A 171 5.11 14.59 -13.19
N VAL A 172 5.63 13.42 -12.79
CA VAL A 172 6.83 12.83 -13.42
C VAL A 172 6.59 12.47 -14.87
N ILE A 173 5.41 11.91 -15.20
CA ILE A 173 5.04 11.62 -16.60
C ILE A 173 4.98 12.90 -17.43
N SER A 174 4.42 14.01 -16.88
CA SER A 174 4.29 15.27 -17.60
C SER A 174 5.63 15.96 -17.87
N ILE A 175 6.61 15.83 -16.98
CA ILE A 175 7.95 16.38 -17.14
C ILE A 175 8.79 15.50 -18.08
N GLY A 176 8.72 14.19 -17.91
CA GLY A 176 9.55 13.23 -18.65
C GLY A 176 9.01 12.80 -20.01
N SER A 177 7.75 13.17 -20.34
CA SER A 177 7.05 12.80 -21.57
C SER A 177 6.96 11.28 -21.84
N ASP A 178 7.28 10.42 -20.84
CA ASP A 178 7.26 8.97 -20.95
C ASP A 178 6.53 8.34 -19.75
N ILE A 179 5.55 7.50 -20.06
CA ILE A 179 4.76 6.74 -19.07
C ILE A 179 5.68 5.82 -18.25
N ARG A 180 6.75 5.29 -18.84
CA ARG A 180 7.70 4.43 -18.14
C ARG A 180 8.43 5.14 -17.01
N GLN A 181 8.75 6.42 -17.18
CA GLN A 181 9.41 7.20 -16.12
C GLN A 181 8.50 7.34 -14.89
N GLY A 182 7.18 7.48 -15.10
CA GLY A 182 6.21 7.45 -14.01
C GLY A 182 6.19 6.15 -13.22
N LEU A 183 6.48 5.02 -13.89
CA LEU A 183 6.58 3.72 -13.21
C LEU A 183 7.69 3.66 -12.17
N LEU A 184 8.79 4.41 -12.32
CA LEU A 184 9.89 4.43 -11.36
C LEU A 184 9.53 5.06 -10.00
N VAL A 185 8.50 5.88 -9.96
CA VAL A 185 8.01 6.48 -8.70
C VAL A 185 7.48 5.40 -7.75
N ILE A 186 6.89 4.33 -8.28
CA ILE A 186 6.28 3.26 -7.49
C ILE A 186 7.32 2.49 -6.67
N PRO A 187 8.39 1.92 -7.27
CA PRO A 187 9.44 1.26 -6.48
C PRO A 187 10.17 2.23 -5.56
N LEU A 188 10.31 3.52 -5.91
CA LEU A 188 10.89 4.52 -5.03
C LEU A 188 10.08 4.64 -3.72
N PHE A 189 8.76 4.67 -3.80
CA PHE A 189 7.90 4.66 -2.62
C PHE A 189 8.10 3.41 -1.75
N PHE A 190 8.25 2.23 -2.37
CA PHE A 190 8.53 1.00 -1.62
C PHE A 190 9.91 1.04 -0.94
N VAL A 191 10.95 1.55 -1.59
CA VAL A 191 12.28 1.72 -0.98
C VAL A 191 12.20 2.63 0.24
N ILE A 192 11.58 3.81 0.10
CA ILE A 192 11.44 4.75 1.21
C ILE A 192 10.64 4.13 2.36
N SER A 193 9.63 3.32 2.06
CA SER A 193 8.81 2.68 3.08
C SER A 193 9.54 1.64 3.92
N LEU A 194 10.58 0.99 3.38
CA LEU A 194 11.40 0.02 4.11
C LEU A 194 12.31 0.66 5.15
N LEU A 195 12.79 1.88 4.92
CA LEU A 195 13.75 2.55 5.81
C LEU A 195 13.29 2.66 7.28
N PRO A 196 12.04 3.07 7.59
CA PRO A 196 11.55 3.13 8.97
C PRO A 196 11.39 1.76 9.63
N LEU A 197 11.09 0.70 8.83
CA LEU A 197 10.81 -0.64 9.35
C LEU A 197 12.07 -1.42 9.69
N ILE A 198 13.13 -1.29 8.88
CA ILE A 198 14.40 -1.98 9.12
C ILE A 198 15.06 -1.48 10.43
N LYS A 199 14.93 -0.19 10.72
CA LYS A 199 15.47 0.44 11.94
C LYS A 199 14.78 -0.02 13.24
N THR A 200 13.72 -0.83 13.15
CA THR A 200 12.96 -1.34 14.31
C THR A 200 13.49 -2.70 14.79
N ASN A 201 14.24 -3.41 13.96
CA ASN A 201 14.77 -4.76 14.25
C ASN A 201 16.26 -4.77 14.64
N ALA A 202 16.87 -3.60 14.73
CA ALA A 202 18.20 -3.38 15.29
C ALA A 202 18.10 -2.67 16.65
#